data_a4ee20aa3752aa1bfdd846eaad5adbf9
#
_entry.id   a4ee20aa3752aa1bfdd846eaad5adbf9
#
_cell.length_a   1.000
_cell.length_b   1.000
_cell.length_c   1.000
_cell.angle_alpha   90.00
_cell.angle_beta   90.00
_cell.angle_gamma   90.00
#
_symmetry.space_group_name_H-M   'P 1'
#
loop_
_entity.id
_entity.type
_entity.pdbx_description
1 polymer ?
#
loop_
_entity_poly.entity_id
_entity_poly.type
_entity_poly.pdbx_seq_one_letter_code
_entity_poly.pdbx_strand_id
1 'polypeptide(L)'
;MVTDMTDIDEFESVVVLPDSPVYLVEDVDRGDGYTNWSPNEVDRELAAAGRTPLTLTEGLTWLLQQPAALQRNHCFMAIGSRKRKPGGALDTRTPAVWISNGTGRDGIDNRNAPKVGWCWAGNRHTWLGFGSSSGRRPLASETA
;
A
#
# COMPACT_ATOMS: atom_id res chain seq x y z
N MET A 1 -9.17 7.89 10.39
CA MET A 1 -7.89 7.25 9.99
C MET A 1 -6.74 7.96 10.69
N VAL A 2 -5.79 7.23 11.19
CA VAL A 2 -4.59 7.76 11.85
C VAL A 2 -3.44 7.73 10.84
N THR A 3 -2.62 8.79 10.82
CA THR A 3 -1.45 8.85 9.96
C THR A 3 -0.20 9.16 10.79
N ASP A 4 0.78 8.28 10.70
CA ASP A 4 2.04 8.39 11.45
C ASP A 4 3.18 8.96 10.60
N MET A 5 2.87 9.42 9.40
CA MET A 5 3.85 9.96 8.45
C MET A 5 3.52 11.43 8.18
N THR A 6 4.36 12.33 8.66
CA THR A 6 4.19 13.75 8.41
C THR A 6 4.51 14.16 6.96
N ASP A 7 5.28 13.31 6.28
CA ASP A 7 5.71 13.52 4.90
C ASP A 7 5.03 12.56 3.90
N ILE A 8 3.83 12.08 4.26
CA ILE A 8 3.08 11.14 3.42
C ILE A 8 2.87 11.64 1.99
N ASP A 9 2.69 12.95 1.83
CA ASP A 9 2.45 13.58 0.53
C ASP A 9 3.66 13.51 -0.40
N GLU A 10 4.83 13.19 0.13
CA GLU A 10 6.06 13.03 -0.66
C GLU A 10 6.24 11.59 -1.16
N PHE A 11 5.35 10.68 -0.79
CA PHE A 11 5.35 9.30 -1.28
C PHE A 11 4.54 9.23 -2.57
N GLU A 12 5.25 9.06 -3.67
CA GLU A 12 4.66 9.08 -5.01
C GLU A 12 4.68 7.70 -5.64
N SER A 13 3.87 7.51 -6.68
CA SER A 13 3.85 6.24 -7.41
C SER A 13 5.21 5.95 -8.05
N VAL A 14 5.73 4.75 -7.82
CA VAL A 14 6.89 4.21 -8.54
C VAL A 14 6.48 3.18 -9.58
N VAL A 15 5.17 2.99 -9.76
CA VAL A 15 4.61 2.15 -10.81
C VAL A 15 3.92 3.03 -11.86
N VAL A 16 3.82 2.53 -13.07
CA VAL A 16 3.15 3.27 -14.14
C VAL A 16 1.65 3.22 -13.93
N LEU A 17 1.04 4.39 -13.84
CA LEU A 17 -0.41 4.53 -13.72
C LEU A 17 -1.02 4.91 -15.07
N PRO A 18 -2.28 4.50 -15.35
CA PRO A 18 -2.96 4.96 -16.55
C PRO A 18 -3.04 6.49 -16.61
N ASP A 19 -2.88 7.06 -17.79
CA ASP A 19 -3.09 8.48 -18.04
C ASP A 19 -4.59 8.75 -18.17
N SER A 20 -5.29 8.61 -17.04
CA SER A 20 -6.74 8.76 -16.95
C SER A 20 -7.09 9.15 -15.52
N PRO A 21 -8.02 10.10 -15.31
CA PRO A 21 -8.41 10.49 -13.96
C PRO A 21 -9.09 9.35 -13.19
N VAL A 22 -9.68 8.39 -13.91
CA VAL A 22 -10.31 7.22 -13.31
C VAL A 22 -9.84 5.96 -14.03
N TYR A 23 -9.46 4.95 -13.27
CA TYR A 23 -9.04 3.67 -13.83
C TYR A 23 -9.45 2.53 -12.90
N LEU A 24 -9.46 1.32 -13.45
CA LEU A 24 -9.72 0.11 -12.69
C LEU A 24 -8.41 -0.54 -12.26
N VAL A 25 -8.38 -0.99 -11.02
CA VAL A 25 -7.31 -1.84 -10.51
C VAL A 25 -7.87 -3.25 -10.44
N GLU A 26 -7.27 -4.16 -11.17
CA GLU A 26 -7.84 -5.49 -11.40
C GLU A 26 -7.19 -6.54 -10.48
N ASP A 27 -8.00 -7.47 -10.02
CA ASP A 27 -7.54 -8.63 -9.25
C ASP A 27 -6.67 -8.23 -8.07
N VAL A 28 -7.22 -7.43 -7.18
CA VAL A 28 -6.53 -6.94 -5.99
C VAL A 28 -6.37 -8.06 -4.97
N ASP A 29 -5.15 -8.22 -4.46
CA ASP A 29 -4.80 -9.22 -3.46
C ASP A 29 -4.11 -8.52 -2.29
N ARG A 30 -4.47 -8.91 -1.06
CA ARG A 30 -3.84 -8.37 0.15
C ARG A 30 -2.43 -8.90 0.36
N GLY A 31 -2.08 -10.00 -0.28
CA GLY A 31 -0.74 -10.56 -0.22
C GLY A 31 -0.42 -11.31 1.06
N ASP A 32 -1.39 -11.99 1.67
CA ASP A 32 -1.18 -12.76 2.90
C ASP A 32 -0.09 -13.83 2.75
N GLY A 33 0.12 -14.33 1.55
CA GLY A 33 1.18 -15.30 1.26
C GLY A 33 2.60 -14.73 1.36
N TYR A 34 2.74 -13.41 1.45
CA TYR A 34 4.04 -12.74 1.54
C TYR A 34 4.37 -12.25 2.96
N THR A 35 3.64 -12.68 3.96
CA THR A 35 4.05 -12.42 5.35
C THR A 35 5.42 -13.04 5.59
N ASN A 36 6.25 -12.37 6.40
CA ASN A 36 7.66 -12.70 6.61
C ASN A 36 8.60 -12.45 5.42
N TRP A 37 8.13 -11.76 4.40
CA TRP A 37 8.97 -11.26 3.30
C TRP A 37 9.23 -9.77 3.52
N SER A 38 10.41 -9.31 3.08
CA SER A 38 10.70 -7.88 3.08
C SER A 38 10.10 -7.20 1.83
N PRO A 39 9.86 -5.88 1.89
CA PRO A 39 9.44 -5.14 0.69
C PRO A 39 10.37 -5.35 -0.50
N ASN A 40 11.68 -5.35 -0.28
CA ASN A 40 12.65 -5.57 -1.35
C ASN A 40 12.51 -6.95 -2.01
N GLU A 41 12.24 -7.98 -1.20
CA GLU A 41 12.02 -9.32 -1.71
C GLU A 41 10.72 -9.42 -2.51
N VAL A 42 9.65 -8.85 -1.98
CA VAL A 42 8.33 -8.91 -2.63
C VAL A 42 8.31 -8.14 -3.93
N ASP A 43 8.99 -7.01 -3.99
CA ASP A 43 9.06 -6.21 -5.21
C ASP A 43 9.56 -7.04 -6.39
N ARG A 44 10.60 -7.82 -6.19
CA ARG A 44 11.13 -8.73 -7.21
C ARG A 44 10.18 -9.87 -7.52
N GLU A 45 9.56 -10.43 -6.49
CA GLU A 45 8.64 -11.56 -6.66
C GLU A 45 7.37 -11.16 -7.41
N LEU A 46 6.80 -10.00 -7.11
CA LEU A 46 5.62 -9.50 -7.82
C LEU A 46 5.94 -9.30 -9.30
N ALA A 47 7.08 -8.72 -9.63
CA ALA A 47 7.50 -8.55 -11.01
C ALA A 47 7.61 -9.90 -11.73
N ALA A 48 8.20 -10.90 -11.08
CA ALA A 48 8.32 -12.25 -11.64
C ALA A 48 6.97 -12.93 -11.82
N ALA A 49 6.00 -12.64 -10.95
CA ALA A 49 4.65 -13.18 -11.02
C ALA A 49 3.73 -12.42 -11.98
N GLY A 50 4.22 -11.38 -12.64
CA GLY A 50 3.41 -10.54 -13.51
C GLY A 50 2.40 -9.67 -12.76
N ARG A 51 2.65 -9.38 -11.49
CA ARG A 51 1.80 -8.53 -10.67
C ARG A 51 2.48 -7.21 -10.37
N THR A 52 1.69 -6.23 -9.97
CA THR A 52 2.16 -4.88 -9.68
C THR A 52 1.73 -4.49 -8.26
N PRO A 53 2.62 -3.88 -7.46
CA PRO A 53 2.26 -3.47 -6.12
C PRO A 53 1.25 -2.32 -6.15
N LEU A 54 0.36 -2.26 -5.17
CA LEU A 54 -0.56 -1.14 -5.01
C LEU A 54 0.19 0.11 -4.57
N THR A 55 -0.25 1.25 -5.09
CA THR A 55 0.09 2.54 -4.48
C THR A 55 -0.70 2.70 -3.17
N LEU A 56 -0.25 3.61 -2.31
CA LEU A 56 -0.97 3.90 -1.08
C LEU A 56 -2.40 4.38 -1.36
N THR A 57 -2.57 5.27 -2.33
CA THR A 57 -3.89 5.76 -2.73
C THR A 57 -4.80 4.63 -3.17
N GLU A 58 -4.28 3.70 -3.98
CA GLU A 58 -5.06 2.53 -4.40
C GLU A 58 -5.44 1.65 -3.22
N GLY A 59 -4.52 1.41 -2.31
CA GLY A 59 -4.79 0.61 -1.11
C GLY A 59 -5.87 1.23 -0.23
N LEU A 60 -5.81 2.53 0.00
CA LEU A 60 -6.80 3.25 0.80
C LEU A 60 -8.16 3.29 0.10
N THR A 61 -8.18 3.49 -1.22
CA THR A 61 -9.41 3.46 -2.01
C THR A 61 -10.07 2.08 -1.95
N TRP A 62 -9.26 1.02 -2.01
CA TRP A 62 -9.77 -0.35 -1.85
C TRP A 62 -10.46 -0.53 -0.51
N LEU A 63 -9.87 -0.02 0.59
CA LEU A 63 -10.47 -0.12 1.92
C LEU A 63 -11.76 0.67 2.05
N LEU A 64 -11.94 1.77 1.31
CA LEU A 64 -13.20 2.48 1.27
C LEU A 64 -14.32 1.63 0.65
N GLN A 65 -13.97 0.80 -0.32
CA GLN A 65 -14.92 -0.09 -1.00
C GLN A 65 -15.12 -1.39 -0.24
N GLN A 66 -14.08 -1.91 0.38
CA GLN A 66 -14.07 -3.19 1.09
C GLN A 66 -13.35 -3.05 2.44
N PRO A 67 -14.01 -2.44 3.45
CA PRO A 67 -13.37 -2.23 4.75
C PRO A 67 -12.89 -3.53 5.41
N ALA A 68 -13.55 -4.65 5.16
CA ALA A 68 -13.16 -5.96 5.71
C ALA A 68 -11.84 -6.50 5.15
N ALA A 69 -11.28 -5.87 4.10
CA ALA A 69 -9.98 -6.24 3.59
C ALA A 69 -8.85 -5.94 4.60
N LEU A 70 -9.10 -5.05 5.55
CA LEU A 70 -8.16 -4.75 6.63
C LEU A 70 -8.68 -5.37 7.93
N GLN A 71 -7.93 -6.32 8.47
CA GLN A 71 -8.27 -7.02 9.70
C GLN A 71 -7.03 -7.10 10.59
N ARG A 72 -7.24 -7.26 11.91
CA ARG A 72 -6.12 -7.49 12.82
C ARG A 72 -5.34 -8.73 12.37
N ASN A 73 -4.03 -8.62 12.36
CA ASN A 73 -3.09 -9.65 11.88
C ASN A 73 -3.16 -9.94 10.36
N HIS A 74 -4.01 -9.20 9.63
CA HIS A 74 -4.13 -9.29 8.17
C HIS A 74 -4.15 -7.88 7.60
N CYS A 75 -2.99 -7.24 7.62
CA CYS A 75 -2.76 -5.90 7.11
C CYS A 75 -1.85 -5.98 5.88
N PHE A 76 -1.60 -4.87 5.24
CA PHE A 76 -0.79 -4.91 4.02
C PHE A 76 0.07 -3.66 3.84
N MET A 77 1.15 -3.83 3.09
CA MET A 77 2.00 -2.76 2.64
C MET A 77 1.61 -2.34 1.22
N ALA A 78 1.79 -1.06 0.93
CA ALA A 78 1.51 -0.47 -0.38
C ALA A 78 2.83 0.05 -0.97
N ILE A 79 3.67 -0.87 -1.44
CA ILE A 79 5.03 -0.54 -1.88
C ILE A 79 5.10 0.06 -3.29
N GLY A 80 3.96 0.23 -3.95
CA GLY A 80 3.86 1.01 -5.18
C GLY A 80 4.02 2.51 -4.98
N SER A 81 4.03 2.99 -3.73
CA SER A 81 4.31 4.38 -3.38
C SER A 81 5.61 4.46 -2.61
N ARG A 82 6.52 5.31 -3.05
CA ARG A 82 7.82 5.50 -2.41
C ARG A 82 8.21 6.98 -2.45
N LYS A 83 9.03 7.38 -1.49
CA LYS A 83 9.61 8.72 -1.47
C LYS A 83 11.00 8.70 -2.10
N ARG A 84 11.30 9.66 -2.97
CA ARG A 84 12.64 9.84 -3.51
C ARG A 84 13.37 10.91 -2.70
N LYS A 85 14.62 10.61 -2.36
CA LYS A 85 15.53 11.57 -1.75
C LYS A 85 16.05 12.55 -2.81
N PRO A 86 16.59 13.71 -2.41
CA PRO A 86 17.14 14.70 -3.36
C PRO A 86 18.14 14.11 -4.35
N GLY A 87 18.92 13.10 -3.96
CA GLY A 87 19.86 12.42 -4.84
C GLY A 87 19.26 11.39 -5.80
N GLY A 88 17.94 11.19 -5.77
CA GLY A 88 17.23 10.25 -6.63
C GLY A 88 17.03 8.86 -6.05
N ALA A 89 17.75 8.50 -4.98
CA ALA A 89 17.57 7.21 -4.31
C ALA A 89 16.24 7.17 -3.57
N LEU A 90 15.66 5.98 -3.46
CA LEU A 90 14.43 5.80 -2.68
C LEU A 90 14.74 5.87 -1.18
N ASP A 91 13.89 6.58 -0.44
CA ASP A 91 13.87 6.51 1.02
C ASP A 91 13.60 5.06 1.44
N THR A 92 14.22 4.61 2.52
CA THR A 92 14.10 3.22 2.96
C THR A 92 12.76 2.89 3.61
N ARG A 93 11.91 3.87 3.84
CA ARG A 93 10.56 3.64 4.38
C ARG A 93 9.60 3.23 3.27
N THR A 94 8.73 2.27 3.59
CA THR A 94 7.69 1.78 2.69
C THR A 94 6.33 1.93 3.38
N PRO A 95 5.32 2.49 2.70
CA PRO A 95 4.01 2.70 3.33
C PRO A 95 3.32 1.39 3.67
N ALA A 96 2.58 1.40 4.76
CA ALA A 96 1.78 0.27 5.21
C ALA A 96 0.48 0.75 5.84
N VAL A 97 -0.53 -0.09 5.82
CA VAL A 97 -1.83 0.18 6.44
C VAL A 97 -2.15 -0.94 7.40
N TRP A 98 -2.44 -0.57 8.64
CA TRP A 98 -2.85 -1.53 9.67
C TRP A 98 -3.93 -0.94 10.56
N ILE A 99 -4.26 -1.62 11.65
CA ILE A 99 -5.32 -1.19 12.58
C ILE A 99 -4.67 -0.62 13.83
N SER A 100 -5.06 0.60 14.21
CA SER A 100 -4.57 1.24 15.42
C SER A 100 -5.07 0.51 16.67
N ASN A 101 -4.19 0.40 17.67
CA ASN A 101 -4.55 -0.10 18.98
C ASN A 101 -5.14 1.00 19.90
N GLY A 102 -5.16 2.25 19.44
CA GLY A 102 -5.66 3.37 20.22
C GLY A 102 -4.73 3.77 21.37
N THR A 103 -3.43 3.47 21.25
CA THR A 103 -2.42 3.76 22.28
C THR A 103 -1.48 4.88 21.82
N GLY A 104 -0.75 5.47 22.76
CA GLY A 104 0.23 6.51 22.47
C GLY A 104 -0.39 7.69 21.74
N ARG A 105 0.28 8.17 20.70
CA ARG A 105 -0.17 9.30 19.91
C ARG A 105 -1.45 9.07 19.15
N ASP A 106 -1.82 7.83 18.89
CA ASP A 106 -3.07 7.52 18.21
C ASP A 106 -4.28 7.95 19.04
N GLY A 107 -4.24 7.73 20.36
CA GLY A 107 -5.33 8.03 21.27
C GLY A 107 -6.42 6.98 21.26
N ILE A 108 -7.13 6.85 22.39
CA ILE A 108 -8.14 5.80 22.58
C ILE A 108 -9.30 5.92 21.61
N ASP A 109 -9.64 7.12 21.17
CA ASP A 109 -10.74 7.34 20.23
C ASP A 109 -10.44 6.76 18.84
N ASN A 110 -9.18 6.50 18.55
CA ASN A 110 -8.75 5.91 17.28
C ASN A 110 -8.53 4.40 17.37
N ARG A 111 -8.89 3.78 18.47
CA ARG A 111 -8.79 2.32 18.59
C ARG A 111 -9.65 1.66 17.50
N ASN A 112 -9.06 0.68 16.81
CA ASN A 112 -9.66 -0.05 15.70
C ASN A 112 -9.78 0.77 14.39
N ALA A 113 -9.32 2.00 14.37
CA ALA A 113 -9.30 2.80 13.14
C ALA A 113 -8.15 2.34 12.22
N PRO A 114 -8.32 2.46 10.90
CA PRO A 114 -7.20 2.27 9.98
C PRO A 114 -6.09 3.27 10.26
N LYS A 115 -4.84 2.78 10.22
CA LYS A 115 -3.65 3.58 10.45
C LYS A 115 -2.69 3.43 9.29
N VAL A 116 -2.22 4.56 8.77
CA VAL A 116 -1.14 4.62 7.78
C VAL A 116 0.17 4.88 8.51
N GLY A 117 1.12 4.03 8.26
CA GLY A 117 2.48 4.18 8.77
C GLY A 117 3.46 3.63 7.76
N TRP A 118 4.61 3.18 8.25
CA TRP A 118 5.67 2.73 7.37
C TRP A 118 6.50 1.63 8.01
N CYS A 119 7.18 0.87 7.17
CA CYS A 119 8.16 -0.14 7.57
C CYS A 119 9.43 0.05 6.76
N TRP A 120 10.54 -0.49 7.25
CA TRP A 120 11.78 -0.44 6.50
C TRP A 120 11.76 -1.43 5.33
N ALA A 121 12.29 -1.02 4.18
CA ALA A 121 12.29 -1.84 2.97
C ALA A 121 13.02 -3.18 3.11
N GLY A 122 13.91 -3.30 4.07
CA GLY A 122 14.63 -4.54 4.35
C GLY A 122 14.05 -5.40 5.46
N ASN A 123 13.00 -4.93 6.15
CA ASN A 123 12.43 -5.64 7.29
C ASN A 123 11.33 -6.61 6.89
N ARG A 124 11.12 -7.61 7.74
CA ARG A 124 10.08 -8.64 7.58
C ARG A 124 9.10 -8.56 8.75
N HIS A 125 7.82 -8.75 8.45
CA HIS A 125 6.76 -8.75 9.46
C HIS A 125 5.83 -9.93 9.26
N THR A 126 5.34 -10.51 10.36
CA THR A 126 4.49 -11.69 10.34
C THR A 126 3.03 -11.38 10.05
N TRP A 127 2.62 -10.12 10.17
CA TRP A 127 1.22 -9.69 10.07
C TRP A 127 0.96 -8.71 8.91
N LEU A 128 1.97 -8.42 8.12
CA LEU A 128 1.85 -7.56 6.95
C LEU A 128 2.02 -8.37 5.68
N GLY A 129 0.97 -8.38 4.85
CA GLY A 129 1.06 -8.79 3.47
C GLY A 129 1.48 -7.62 2.58
N PHE A 130 1.31 -7.78 1.28
CA PHE A 130 1.66 -6.75 0.30
C PHE A 130 0.53 -6.63 -0.70
N GLY A 131 -0.13 -5.47 -0.72
CA GLY A 131 -1.19 -5.22 -1.68
C GLY A 131 -0.65 -5.23 -3.10
N SER A 132 -1.31 -5.96 -3.97
CA SER A 132 -0.94 -6.05 -5.38
C SER A 132 -2.16 -6.21 -6.27
N SER A 133 -1.96 -6.00 -7.57
CA SER A 133 -2.97 -6.25 -8.58
C SER A 133 -2.36 -6.94 -9.80
N SER A 134 -3.21 -7.51 -10.64
CA SER A 134 -2.78 -8.07 -11.91
C SER A 134 -2.57 -7.01 -12.98
N GLY A 135 -3.09 -5.82 -12.79
CA GLY A 135 -2.92 -4.71 -13.72
C GLY A 135 -3.89 -3.57 -13.49
N ARG A 136 -3.71 -2.53 -14.27
CA ARG A 136 -4.53 -1.32 -14.25
C ARG A 136 -5.07 -1.05 -15.64
N ARG A 137 -6.33 -0.65 -15.71
CA ARG A 137 -7.00 -0.38 -16.98
C ARG A 137 -7.73 0.95 -16.89
N PRO A 138 -7.46 1.90 -17.81
CA PRO A 138 -8.26 3.12 -17.84
C PRO A 138 -9.70 2.77 -18.15
N LEU A 139 -10.65 3.51 -17.57
CA LEU A 139 -12.03 3.39 -17.98
C LEU A 139 -12.12 3.87 -19.42
N ALA A 140 -12.73 3.05 -20.27
CA ALA A 140 -12.99 3.44 -21.64
C ALA A 140 -13.82 4.73 -21.61
N SER A 141 -13.27 5.79 -22.21
CA SER A 141 -14.11 6.95 -22.41
C SER A 141 -15.23 6.53 -23.37
N GLU A 142 -16.45 6.76 -22.98
CA GLU A 142 -17.61 6.54 -23.80
C GLU A 142 -17.67 7.57 -24.92
N THR A 143 -16.67 7.61 -25.77
CA THR A 143 -16.82 8.29 -27.03
C THR A 143 -17.52 7.33 -27.96
N ALA A 144 -18.75 7.55 -28.02
CA ALA A 144 -19.50 6.91 -29.06
C ALA A 144 -18.93 7.31 -30.44
#